data_8f7a4c51088caac5e7b147a2c1828d2a
#
_entry.id   8f7a4c51088caac5e7b147a2c1828d2a
#
_cell.length_a   1.000
_cell.length_b   1.000
_cell.length_c   1.000
_cell.angle_alpha   90.00
_cell.angle_beta   90.00
_cell.angle_gamma   90.00
#
_symmetry.space_group_name_H-M   'P 1'
#
loop_
_entity.id
_entity.type
_entity.pdbx_description
1 polymer ?
#
loop_
_entity_poly.entity_id
_entity_poly.type
_entity_poly.pdbx_seq_one_letter_code
_entity_poly.pdbx_strand_id
1 'polypeptide(L)'
;MHITDPVADMLTRIRNANAAKHDKVEVPASNMKKSIARILMEEGYIRNYQIVDDCPQGTIRITLKYNTGKERVITGLKRVSKPGLRVYAGADELPKVLRGLGIAIISTSRGVMTDKKARELHVGGEVLAFVW
;
A
#
# COMPACT_ATOMS: atom_id res chain seq x y z
N MET A 1 12.05 -15.04 18.66
CA MET A 1 11.85 -13.60 18.44
C MET A 1 10.76 -13.38 17.39
N HIS A 2 9.75 -12.60 17.71
CA HIS A 2 8.74 -12.23 16.75
C HIS A 2 9.17 -11.02 15.97
N ILE A 3 9.28 -11.19 14.66
CA ILE A 3 9.52 -10.07 13.75
C ILE A 3 8.16 -9.63 13.25
N THR A 4 7.75 -8.40 13.60
CA THR A 4 6.47 -7.86 13.14
C THR A 4 6.65 -7.12 11.81
N ASP A 5 5.65 -7.24 10.94
CA ASP A 5 5.62 -6.50 9.69
C ASP A 5 4.27 -5.80 9.58
N PRO A 6 4.17 -4.56 10.11
CA PRO A 6 2.90 -3.82 10.06
C PRO A 6 2.38 -3.55 8.66
N VAL A 7 3.27 -3.40 7.69
CA VAL A 7 2.86 -3.20 6.29
C VAL A 7 2.23 -4.48 5.75
N ALA A 8 2.85 -5.63 5.99
CA ALA A 8 2.29 -6.92 5.57
C ALA A 8 0.93 -7.17 6.23
N ASP A 9 0.79 -6.83 7.51
CA ASP A 9 -0.49 -6.94 8.22
C ASP A 9 -1.57 -6.09 7.56
N MET A 10 -1.25 -4.84 7.22
CA MET A 10 -2.17 -3.95 6.52
C MET A 10 -2.61 -4.54 5.18
N LEU A 11 -1.65 -5.02 4.37
CA LEU A 11 -1.96 -5.61 3.07
C LEU A 11 -2.82 -6.86 3.21
N THR A 12 -2.55 -7.69 4.22
CA THR A 12 -3.33 -8.89 4.49
C THR A 12 -4.77 -8.55 4.89
N ARG A 13 -4.95 -7.55 5.75
CA ARG A 13 -6.28 -7.10 6.15
C ARG A 13 -7.07 -6.58 4.96
N ILE A 14 -6.44 -5.79 4.09
CA ILE A 14 -7.08 -5.29 2.87
C ILE A 14 -7.43 -6.46 1.94
N ARG A 15 -6.49 -7.39 1.74
CA ARG A 15 -6.70 -8.56 0.88
C ARG A 15 -7.88 -9.39 1.35
N ASN A 16 -7.95 -9.70 2.66
CA ASN A 16 -9.02 -10.51 3.23
C ASN A 16 -10.37 -9.80 3.13
N ALA A 17 -10.43 -8.50 3.46
CA ALA A 17 -11.66 -7.72 3.35
C ALA A 17 -12.14 -7.63 1.90
N ASN A 18 -11.20 -7.45 0.97
CA ASN A 18 -11.49 -7.39 -0.46
C ASN A 18 -12.03 -8.72 -0.99
N ALA A 19 -11.46 -9.84 -0.56
CA ALA A 19 -11.92 -11.17 -0.94
C ALA A 19 -13.32 -11.47 -0.39
N ALA A 20 -13.61 -11.02 0.83
CA ALA A 20 -14.92 -11.19 1.46
C ALA A 20 -15.93 -10.11 1.02
N LYS A 21 -15.50 -9.16 0.17
CA LYS A 21 -16.31 -8.05 -0.34
C LYS A 21 -16.89 -7.17 0.77
N HIS A 22 -16.11 -6.96 1.82
CA HIS A 22 -16.45 -6.00 2.87
C HIS A 22 -16.32 -4.58 2.33
N ASP A 23 -17.17 -3.67 2.81
CA ASP A 23 -17.10 -2.25 2.41
C ASP A 23 -15.94 -1.54 3.09
N LYS A 24 -15.63 -1.91 4.32
CA LYS A 24 -14.62 -1.22 5.13
C LYS A 24 -13.71 -2.20 5.82
N VAL A 25 -12.48 -1.73 6.08
CA VAL A 25 -11.50 -2.46 6.87
C VAL A 25 -10.74 -1.47 7.74
N GLU A 26 -10.38 -1.90 8.95
CA GLU A 26 -9.64 -1.06 9.89
C GLU A 26 -8.25 -1.64 10.13
N VAL A 27 -7.25 -0.76 10.18
CA VAL A 27 -5.87 -1.14 10.50
C VAL A 27 -5.31 -0.17 11.54
N PRO A 28 -4.45 -0.63 12.46
CA PRO A 28 -3.76 0.28 13.38
C PRO A 28 -2.95 1.29 12.59
N ALA A 29 -2.99 2.56 13.01
CA ALA A 29 -2.35 3.63 12.27
C ALA A 29 -0.84 3.71 12.52
N SER A 30 -0.11 4.14 11.49
CA SER A 30 1.27 4.58 11.59
C SER A 30 1.50 5.55 10.42
N ASN A 31 2.57 6.34 10.49
CA ASN A 31 2.85 7.28 9.41
C ASN A 31 3.06 6.56 8.07
N MET A 32 3.76 5.43 8.09
CA MET A 32 3.98 4.61 6.90
C MET A 32 2.66 4.12 6.32
N LYS A 33 1.76 3.56 7.15
CA LYS A 33 0.47 3.04 6.69
C LYS A 33 -0.46 4.14 6.21
N LYS A 34 -0.41 5.32 6.83
CA LYS A 34 -1.17 6.48 6.35
C LYS A 34 -0.73 6.89 4.95
N SER A 35 0.59 6.89 4.70
CA SER A 35 1.14 7.19 3.38
C SER A 35 0.69 6.16 2.34
N ILE A 36 0.68 4.88 2.69
CA ILE A 36 0.22 3.81 1.81
C ILE A 36 -1.27 3.98 1.49
N ALA A 37 -2.10 4.28 2.49
CA ALA A 37 -3.53 4.49 2.29
C ALA A 37 -3.78 5.68 1.34
N ARG A 38 -3.03 6.77 1.52
CA ARG A 38 -3.13 7.94 0.64
C ARG A 38 -2.80 7.56 -0.81
N ILE A 39 -1.73 6.81 -1.02
CA ILE A 39 -1.34 6.36 -2.37
C ILE A 39 -2.44 5.49 -2.99
N LEU A 40 -2.96 4.53 -2.24
CA LEU A 40 -4.03 3.66 -2.74
C LEU A 40 -5.27 4.46 -3.14
N MET A 41 -5.60 5.50 -2.39
CA MET A 41 -6.73 6.38 -2.73
C MET A 41 -6.43 7.21 -3.97
N GLU A 42 -5.26 7.84 -4.03
CA GLU A 42 -4.86 8.67 -5.18
C GLU A 42 -4.79 7.87 -6.48
N GLU A 43 -4.36 6.61 -6.41
CA GLU A 43 -4.26 5.73 -7.57
C GLU A 43 -5.56 5.00 -7.89
N GLY A 44 -6.62 5.25 -7.11
CA GLY A 44 -7.95 4.72 -7.40
C GLY A 44 -8.17 3.28 -6.98
N TYR A 45 -7.35 2.73 -6.09
CA TYR A 45 -7.52 1.36 -5.60
C TYR A 45 -8.49 1.25 -4.44
N ILE A 46 -8.65 2.32 -3.66
CA ILE A 46 -9.64 2.39 -2.59
C ILE A 46 -10.48 3.66 -2.79
N ARG A 47 -11.67 3.69 -2.20
CA ARG A 47 -12.57 4.83 -2.32
C ARG A 47 -12.08 6.00 -1.49
N ASN A 48 -11.83 5.77 -0.20
CA ASN A 48 -11.25 6.76 0.69
C ASN A 48 -10.74 6.09 1.97
N TYR A 49 -10.18 6.89 2.86
CA TYR A 49 -9.78 6.45 4.18
C TYR A 49 -9.98 7.59 5.19
N GLN A 50 -10.11 7.21 6.46
CA GLN A 50 -10.25 8.16 7.56
C GLN A 50 -9.29 7.77 8.67
N ILE A 51 -8.77 8.77 9.38
CA ILE A 51 -7.96 8.54 10.57
C ILE A 51 -8.87 8.73 11.78
N VAL A 52 -8.98 7.70 12.62
CA VAL A 52 -9.82 7.72 13.82
C VAL A 52 -8.91 7.68 15.03
N ASP A 53 -9.01 8.67 15.89
CA ASP A 53 -8.18 8.79 17.10
C ASP A 53 -8.87 8.11 18.28
N ASP A 54 -9.06 6.80 18.19
CA ASP A 54 -9.75 5.99 19.20
C ASP A 54 -8.80 5.21 20.11
N CYS A 55 -7.49 5.32 19.90
CA CYS A 55 -6.47 4.67 20.71
C CYS A 55 -5.18 5.49 20.62
N PRO A 56 -4.13 5.18 21.42
CA PRO A 56 -2.92 6.00 21.41
C PRO A 56 -2.29 6.23 20.05
N GLN A 57 -2.33 5.23 19.16
CA GLN A 57 -1.77 5.34 17.82
C GLN A 57 -2.81 5.70 16.75
N GLY A 58 -4.11 5.55 17.06
CA GLY A 58 -5.20 5.75 16.11
C GLY A 58 -5.45 4.55 15.22
N THR A 59 -6.49 4.66 14.41
CA THR A 59 -6.90 3.61 13.47
C THR A 59 -7.13 4.24 12.10
N ILE A 60 -6.70 3.56 11.04
CA ILE A 60 -7.04 3.95 9.68
C ILE A 60 -8.26 3.12 9.27
N ARG A 61 -9.36 3.79 8.97
CA ARG A 61 -10.57 3.15 8.45
C ARG A 61 -10.58 3.32 6.95
N ILE A 62 -10.43 2.22 6.21
CA ILE A 62 -10.33 2.21 4.76
C ILE A 62 -11.68 1.79 4.19
N THR A 63 -12.22 2.59 3.26
CA THR A 63 -13.40 2.23 2.49
C THR A 63 -12.95 1.65 1.17
N LEU A 64 -13.25 0.37 0.95
CA LEU A 64 -12.84 -0.35 -0.25
C LEU A 64 -13.68 0.07 -1.45
N LYS A 65 -13.16 -0.20 -2.64
CA LYS A 65 -13.79 0.19 -3.89
C LYS A 65 -14.09 -1.05 -4.72
N TYR A 66 -15.29 -1.10 -5.28
CA TYR A 66 -15.71 -2.18 -6.15
C TYR A 66 -16.32 -1.58 -7.41
N ASN A 67 -16.19 -2.30 -8.52
CA ASN A 67 -16.84 -1.94 -9.77
C ASN A 67 -18.33 -2.32 -9.72
N THR A 68 -19.08 -1.93 -10.76
CA THR A 68 -20.46 -2.33 -10.94
C THR A 68 -20.54 -3.87 -10.89
N GLY A 69 -21.47 -4.41 -10.10
CA GLY A 69 -21.56 -5.86 -9.89
C GLY A 69 -20.64 -6.38 -8.78
N LYS A 70 -20.05 -5.48 -7.99
CA LYS A 70 -19.14 -5.79 -6.88
C LYS A 70 -17.88 -6.53 -7.29
N GLU A 71 -17.38 -6.27 -8.48
CA GLU A 71 -16.08 -6.78 -8.91
C GLU A 71 -14.98 -6.01 -8.19
N ARG A 72 -13.94 -6.73 -7.77
CA ARG A 72 -12.83 -6.15 -7.03
C ARG A 72 -11.98 -5.23 -7.92
N VAL A 73 -11.68 -4.03 -7.42
CA VAL A 73 -10.75 -3.11 -8.09
C VAL A 73 -9.31 -3.57 -7.84
N ILE A 74 -9.01 -3.96 -6.59
CA ILE A 74 -7.70 -4.52 -6.27
C ILE A 74 -7.70 -5.99 -6.67
N THR A 75 -6.83 -6.34 -7.62
CA THR A 75 -6.66 -7.72 -8.08
C THR A 75 -5.62 -8.44 -7.25
N GLY A 76 -4.55 -7.75 -6.88
CA GLY A 76 -3.49 -8.36 -6.08
C GLY A 76 -2.71 -7.34 -5.25
N LEU A 77 -2.15 -7.86 -4.17
CA LEU A 77 -1.29 -7.11 -3.24
C LEU A 77 -0.13 -8.02 -2.87
N LYS A 78 1.09 -7.54 -3.04
CA LYS A 78 2.29 -8.33 -2.72
C LYS A 78 3.26 -7.52 -1.88
N ARG A 79 3.62 -8.05 -0.70
CA ARG A 79 4.69 -7.50 0.10
C ARG A 79 6.03 -7.87 -0.55
N VAL A 80 6.89 -6.90 -0.81
CA VAL A 80 8.18 -7.13 -1.46
C VAL A 80 9.30 -7.07 -0.43
N SER A 81 9.60 -5.90 0.13
CA SER A 81 10.62 -5.76 1.17
C SER A 81 10.06 -6.21 2.51
N LYS A 82 10.81 -7.02 3.23
CA LYS A 82 10.37 -7.58 4.53
C LYS A 82 11.43 -7.29 5.58
N PRO A 83 11.07 -7.26 6.87
CA PRO A 83 12.05 -6.98 7.93
C PRO A 83 13.29 -7.87 7.89
N GLY A 84 13.15 -9.14 7.51
CA GLY A 84 14.27 -10.08 7.41
C GLY A 84 14.96 -10.10 6.05
N LEU A 85 14.41 -9.41 5.05
CA LEU A 85 14.93 -9.40 3.69
C LEU A 85 14.51 -8.11 2.98
N ARG A 86 15.28 -7.04 3.20
CA ARG A 86 14.98 -5.75 2.61
C ARG A 86 15.31 -5.74 1.11
N VAL A 87 14.47 -5.09 0.33
CA VAL A 87 14.63 -4.97 -1.13
C VAL A 87 14.68 -3.50 -1.50
N TYR A 88 15.76 -3.09 -2.15
CA TYR A 88 15.98 -1.72 -2.58
C TYR A 88 16.14 -1.67 -4.10
N ALA A 89 15.81 -0.54 -4.70
CA ALA A 89 16.04 -0.31 -6.13
C ALA A 89 16.55 1.11 -6.33
N GLY A 90 17.54 1.25 -7.20
CA GLY A 90 18.04 2.56 -7.61
C GLY A 90 17.04 3.25 -8.53
N ALA A 91 17.26 4.56 -8.76
CA ALA A 91 16.36 5.38 -9.57
C ALA A 91 16.15 4.83 -10.99
N ASP A 92 17.18 4.20 -11.55
CA ASP A 92 17.12 3.65 -12.90
C ASP A 92 16.63 2.20 -12.96
N GLU A 93 16.39 1.59 -11.79
CA GLU A 93 16.04 0.17 -11.67
C GLU A 93 14.70 -0.06 -10.97
N LEU A 94 13.87 0.98 -10.87
CA LEU A 94 12.58 0.87 -10.20
C LEU A 94 11.67 -0.10 -10.96
N PRO A 95 11.03 -1.03 -10.25
CA PRO A 95 10.20 -2.04 -10.90
C PRO A 95 8.92 -1.45 -11.49
N LYS A 96 8.43 -2.05 -12.55
CA LYS A 96 7.11 -1.77 -13.11
C LYS A 96 6.22 -2.97 -12.85
N VAL A 97 5.04 -2.73 -12.34
CA VAL A 97 4.07 -3.78 -12.04
C VAL A 97 3.11 -3.90 -13.22
N LEU A 98 3.01 -5.09 -13.81
CA LEU A 98 2.17 -5.36 -14.98
C LEU A 98 2.38 -4.31 -16.09
N ARG A 99 3.64 -4.02 -16.41
CA ARG A 99 4.03 -3.06 -17.45
C ARG A 99 3.45 -1.66 -17.23
N GLY A 100 3.27 -1.27 -15.97
CA GLY A 100 2.76 0.06 -15.61
C GLY A 100 1.26 0.10 -15.34
N LEU A 101 0.53 -1.00 -15.49
CA LEU A 101 -0.89 -1.06 -15.15
C LEU A 101 -1.11 -1.08 -13.64
N GLY A 102 -0.19 -1.68 -12.88
CA GLY A 102 -0.19 -1.64 -11.43
C GLY A 102 0.81 -0.61 -10.91
N ILE A 103 1.02 -0.60 -9.61
CA ILE A 103 1.97 0.31 -8.95
C ILE A 103 2.91 -0.47 -8.04
N ALA A 104 4.13 0.05 -7.88
CA ALA A 104 5.02 -0.31 -6.79
C ALA A 104 5.02 0.86 -5.80
N ILE A 105 4.98 0.55 -4.52
CA ILE A 105 5.05 1.56 -3.45
C ILE A 105 6.48 1.59 -2.96
N ILE A 106 7.11 2.75 -3.07
CA ILE A 106 8.54 2.94 -2.79
C ILE A 106 8.71 3.90 -1.62
N SER A 107 9.53 3.50 -0.65
CA SER A 107 9.92 4.39 0.46
C SER A 107 11.25 5.03 0.10
N THR A 108 11.24 6.33 -0.13
CA THR A 108 12.42 7.11 -0.54
C THR A 108 12.79 8.13 0.53
N SER A 109 13.96 8.76 0.37
CA SER A 109 14.38 9.86 1.23
C SER A 109 13.44 11.07 1.13
N ARG A 110 12.61 11.12 0.10
CA ARG A 110 11.65 12.21 -0.14
C ARG A 110 10.21 11.80 0.18
N GLY A 111 10.05 10.68 0.86
CA GLY A 111 8.75 10.17 1.28
C GLY A 111 8.36 8.89 0.59
N VAL A 112 7.18 8.37 0.97
CA VAL A 112 6.61 7.17 0.37
C VAL A 112 5.83 7.59 -0.88
N MET A 113 6.09 6.93 -1.99
CA MET A 113 5.51 7.31 -3.29
C MET A 113 5.38 6.09 -4.20
N THR A 114 4.74 6.27 -5.35
CA THR A 114 4.69 5.23 -6.38
C THR A 114 6.01 5.18 -7.13
N ASP A 115 6.26 4.06 -7.81
CA ASP A 115 7.42 3.90 -8.70
C ASP A 115 7.41 4.97 -9.80
N LYS A 116 6.26 5.32 -10.32
CA LYS A 116 6.11 6.35 -11.34
C LYS A 116 6.59 7.71 -10.83
N LYS A 117 6.17 8.10 -9.63
CA LYS A 117 6.58 9.36 -9.02
C LYS A 117 8.08 9.35 -8.71
N ALA A 118 8.59 8.24 -8.22
CA ALA A 118 10.02 8.09 -7.92
C ALA A 118 10.86 8.23 -9.18
N ARG A 119 10.41 7.69 -10.32
CA ARG A 119 11.10 7.89 -11.61
C ARG A 119 11.10 9.35 -12.02
N GLU A 120 9.99 10.04 -11.88
CA GLU A 120 9.91 11.47 -12.20
C GLU A 120 10.90 12.30 -11.38
N LEU A 121 11.10 11.94 -10.12
CA LEU A 121 12.00 12.64 -9.21
C LEU A 121 13.43 12.11 -9.25
N HIS A 122 13.70 11.06 -10.02
CA HIS A 122 15.00 10.39 -10.10
C HIS A 122 15.52 9.95 -8.73
N VAL A 123 14.67 9.35 -7.93
CA VAL A 123 15.04 8.81 -6.62
C VAL A 123 14.75 7.33 -6.56
N GLY A 124 15.63 6.59 -5.89
CA GLY A 124 15.42 5.20 -5.57
C GLY A 124 15.01 5.03 -4.11
N GLY A 125 14.78 3.81 -3.69
CA GLY A 125 14.43 3.54 -2.31
C GLY A 125 14.07 2.08 -2.06
N GLU A 126 13.43 1.86 -0.92
CA GLU A 126 12.97 0.54 -0.52
C GLU A 126 11.66 0.21 -1.23
N VAL A 127 11.62 -0.94 -1.90
CA VAL A 127 10.41 -1.41 -2.60
C VAL A 127 9.52 -2.10 -1.58
N LEU A 128 8.48 -1.42 -1.12
CA LEU A 128 7.63 -1.92 -0.05
C LEU A 128 6.65 -2.98 -0.54
N ALA A 129 5.94 -2.71 -1.62
CA ALA A 129 4.84 -3.58 -2.06
C ALA A 129 4.49 -3.32 -3.52
N PHE A 130 3.83 -4.31 -4.12
CA PHE A 130 3.19 -4.17 -5.42
C PHE A 130 1.67 -4.24 -5.25
N VAL A 131 0.95 -3.43 -6.02
CA VAL A 131 -0.52 -3.42 -6.04
C VAL A 131 -0.98 -3.37 -7.50
N TRP A 132 -1.97 -4.18 -7.81
CA TRP A 132 -2.57 -4.19 -9.16
C TRP A 132 -4.02 -4.61 -9.17
#